data_27f07fde4c7194eb793bafc4329de535
#
_entry.id   27f07fde4c7194eb793bafc4329de535
#
_cell.length_a   1.000
_cell.length_b   1.000
_cell.length_c   1.000
_cell.angle_alpha   90.00
_cell.angle_beta   90.00
_cell.angle_gamma   90.00
#
_symmetry.space_group_name_H-M   'P 1'
#
loop_
_entity.id
_entity.type
_entity.pdbx_description
1 polymer ?
#
loop_
_entity_poly.entity_id
_entity_poly.type
_entity_poly.pdbx_seq_one_letter_code
_entity_poly.pdbx_strand_id
1 'polypeptide(L)'
;PKTPRRQRQMCIRDRDDTPSIQTSKVKERLGGDVKSRPPVVTIMGHVDHGKTSLLDALRDTNVVSGEYGGITQHIGAYQVSANKNQLITFIDTPGHAAFTEMRARGSKITDIVVLVVAADDGIKPQTVEAIKHAKAAKVPIIVAINKCDLPEKNISKIKNEMMQYELIAEDLSGDTLFVEVSALKKINLDKLKENILLQSEILDLKASYTDSARGVVIESKIDKGKGPVSTILISNGKLKRGDYFICGDTWGKIRAMINHEGKIINEALPSMPVEILGMNNSAYAGAELVVTENEDDAKNMAEFKKINTNKNKKVYSTDQTKLFENTKDKDELNIIIKSDVQGSSEALK
;
A
#
# COMPACT_ATOMS: atom_id res chain seq x y z
N PRO A 1 8.80 -7.59 77.52
CA PRO A 1 8.20 -7.04 76.29
C PRO A 1 8.96 -7.57 75.11
N LYS A 2 8.22 -8.29 74.24
CA LYS A 2 8.76 -8.93 73.04
C LYS A 2 8.80 -7.92 71.88
N THR A 3 9.97 -7.66 71.35
CA THR A 3 10.17 -6.89 70.14
C THR A 3 9.69 -7.64 68.90
N PRO A 4 8.94 -7.04 67.95
CA PRO A 4 8.51 -7.72 66.73
C PRO A 4 9.65 -7.79 65.71
N ARG A 5 9.81 -9.01 65.16
CA ARG A 5 10.71 -9.30 64.02
C ARG A 5 10.31 -8.46 62.80
N ARG A 6 11.18 -7.57 62.33
CA ARG A 6 11.09 -6.95 61.04
C ARG A 6 11.26 -8.02 59.93
N GLN A 7 10.21 -8.28 59.19
CA GLN A 7 10.30 -8.98 57.92
C GLN A 7 11.09 -8.11 56.94
N ARG A 8 12.26 -8.57 56.53
CA ARG A 8 12.98 -8.00 55.40
C ARG A 8 12.19 -8.36 54.13
N GLN A 9 11.49 -7.39 53.58
CA GLN A 9 11.04 -7.45 52.18
C GLN A 9 12.27 -7.43 51.29
N MET A 10 12.54 -8.57 50.71
CA MET A 10 13.55 -8.76 49.65
C MET A 10 12.94 -8.16 48.39
N CYS A 11 13.24 -6.91 48.07
CA CYS A 11 12.99 -6.35 46.75
C CYS A 11 13.90 -7.08 45.76
N ILE A 12 13.36 -8.06 45.08
CA ILE A 12 13.94 -8.56 43.83
C ILE A 12 13.84 -7.40 42.85
N ARG A 13 14.93 -6.67 42.69
CA ARG A 13 15.12 -5.82 41.52
C ARG A 13 15.37 -6.79 40.37
N ASP A 14 14.34 -7.08 39.59
CA ASP A 14 14.50 -7.55 38.25
C ASP A 14 15.31 -6.50 37.52
N ARG A 15 16.58 -6.80 37.25
CA ARG A 15 17.35 -6.08 36.25
C ARG A 15 16.74 -6.46 34.92
N ASP A 16 15.92 -5.59 34.40
CA ASP A 16 15.60 -5.56 32.98
C ASP A 16 16.89 -5.21 32.23
N ASP A 17 17.76 -6.21 32.03
CA ASP A 17 18.84 -6.15 31.03
C ASP A 17 18.24 -6.31 29.63
N THR A 18 17.17 -5.58 29.34
CA THR A 18 16.79 -5.27 27.98
C THR A 18 17.71 -4.15 27.53
N PRO A 19 18.60 -4.38 26.56
CA PRO A 19 19.27 -3.27 25.92
C PRO A 19 18.14 -2.36 25.42
N SER A 20 18.04 -1.19 25.98
CA SER A 20 17.20 -0.12 25.50
C SER A 20 17.77 0.28 24.12
N ILE A 21 17.46 -0.55 23.10
CA ILE A 21 17.46 -0.08 21.75
C ILE A 21 16.35 0.97 21.80
N GLN A 22 16.78 2.20 22.03
CA GLN A 22 15.95 3.35 21.83
C GLN A 22 15.37 3.16 20.44
N THR A 23 14.10 2.75 20.38
CA THR A 23 13.26 3.13 19.26
C THR A 23 13.20 4.65 19.36
N SER A 24 14.34 5.26 19.05
CA SER A 24 14.40 6.67 18.75
C SER A 24 13.31 6.80 17.69
N LYS A 25 12.23 7.49 18.04
CA LYS A 25 11.46 8.23 17.07
C LYS A 25 12.54 8.90 16.21
N VAL A 26 12.87 8.24 15.11
CA VAL A 26 13.72 8.83 14.08
C VAL A 26 12.83 9.95 13.58
N LYS A 27 12.93 11.10 14.28
CA LYS A 27 12.48 12.36 13.71
C LYS A 27 13.08 12.33 12.33
N GLU A 28 12.22 12.46 11.33
CA GLU A 28 12.60 12.69 9.96
C GLU A 28 13.66 13.80 9.91
N ARG A 29 14.91 13.42 10.09
CA ARG A 29 16.03 14.24 9.68
C ARG A 29 16.11 14.00 8.18
N LEU A 30 15.36 14.79 7.43
CA LEU A 30 15.61 15.04 6.02
C LEU A 30 16.99 15.71 5.96
N GLY A 31 18.05 14.93 6.06
CA GLY A 31 19.43 15.41 6.14
C GLY A 31 20.16 15.38 4.82
N GLY A 32 19.46 15.13 3.71
CA GLY A 32 20.02 15.07 2.36
C GLY A 32 19.38 16.07 1.41
N ASP A 33 19.83 16.06 0.15
CA ASP A 33 19.23 16.82 -0.96
C ASP A 33 17.77 16.41 -1.15
N VAL A 34 16.85 17.19 -0.55
CA VAL A 34 15.42 16.98 -0.65
C VAL A 34 14.94 17.56 -1.97
N LYS A 35 14.39 16.71 -2.83
CA LYS A 35 13.86 17.08 -4.16
C LYS A 35 12.40 16.65 -4.28
N SER A 36 11.67 17.28 -5.18
CA SER A 36 10.33 16.85 -5.54
C SER A 36 10.36 15.39 -6.03
N ARG A 37 9.39 14.60 -5.61
CA ARG A 37 9.22 13.21 -6.05
C ARG A 37 7.93 13.03 -6.86
N PRO A 38 7.87 12.05 -7.75
CA PRO A 38 6.65 11.69 -8.44
C PRO A 38 5.50 11.40 -7.46
N PRO A 39 4.26 11.85 -7.75
CA PRO A 39 3.11 11.46 -6.93
C PRO A 39 2.81 9.97 -7.09
N VAL A 40 2.38 9.36 -6.00
CA VAL A 40 1.87 7.99 -5.97
C VAL A 40 0.35 8.06 -5.93
N VAL A 41 -0.30 7.47 -6.91
CA VAL A 41 -1.74 7.58 -7.15
C VAL A 41 -2.37 6.20 -7.11
N THR A 42 -3.36 5.98 -6.25
CA THR A 42 -4.17 4.75 -6.29
C THR A 42 -5.46 4.98 -7.05
N ILE A 43 -5.79 4.04 -7.94
CA ILE A 43 -7.07 4.05 -8.65
C ILE A 43 -8.05 3.14 -7.91
N MET A 44 -9.21 3.70 -7.55
CA MET A 44 -10.28 3.02 -6.84
C MET A 44 -11.63 3.22 -7.53
N GLY A 45 -12.60 2.38 -7.18
CA GLY A 45 -13.96 2.47 -7.71
C GLY A 45 -14.60 1.10 -7.85
N HIS A 46 -15.83 1.09 -8.31
CA HIS A 46 -16.61 -0.14 -8.49
C HIS A 46 -16.02 -1.05 -9.59
N VAL A 47 -16.35 -2.33 -9.54
CA VAL A 47 -16.11 -3.27 -10.66
C VAL A 47 -16.84 -2.73 -11.89
N ASP A 48 -16.35 -2.96 -13.10
CA ASP A 48 -16.94 -2.52 -14.39
C ASP A 48 -17.05 -1.01 -14.63
N HIS A 49 -16.56 -0.16 -13.73
CA HIS A 49 -16.41 1.27 -13.98
C HIS A 49 -15.22 1.62 -14.88
N GLY A 50 -14.46 0.59 -15.34
CA GLY A 50 -13.38 0.74 -16.30
C GLY A 50 -12.06 1.23 -15.70
N LYS A 51 -11.76 0.88 -14.45
CA LYS A 51 -10.47 1.19 -13.79
C LYS A 51 -9.29 0.66 -14.59
N THR A 52 -9.26 -0.65 -14.84
CA THR A 52 -8.16 -1.31 -15.58
C THR A 52 -8.07 -0.79 -17.02
N SER A 53 -9.22 -0.56 -17.68
CA SER A 53 -9.24 0.04 -19.02
C SER A 53 -8.69 1.47 -19.04
N LEU A 54 -8.97 2.27 -17.98
CA LEU A 54 -8.41 3.61 -17.83
C LEU A 54 -6.89 3.56 -17.65
N LEU A 55 -6.41 2.63 -16.86
CA LEU A 55 -4.98 2.41 -16.63
C LEU A 55 -4.26 1.96 -17.90
N ASP A 56 -4.85 1.03 -18.65
CA ASP A 56 -4.31 0.59 -19.94
C ASP A 56 -4.24 1.76 -20.93
N ALA A 57 -5.28 2.60 -20.98
CA ALA A 57 -5.29 3.78 -21.82
C ALA A 57 -4.22 4.81 -21.43
N LEU A 58 -3.92 4.95 -20.12
CA LEU A 58 -2.86 5.85 -19.63
C LEU A 58 -1.44 5.31 -19.90
N ARG A 59 -1.27 3.98 -19.98
CA ARG A 59 0.01 3.30 -20.23
C ARG A 59 0.26 3.01 -21.71
N ASP A 60 -0.73 3.15 -22.59
CA ASP A 60 -0.71 2.63 -23.96
C ASP A 60 -0.42 1.13 -24.02
N THR A 61 -0.98 0.36 -23.08
CA THR A 61 -0.86 -1.10 -22.97
C THR A 61 -2.22 -1.78 -23.07
N ASN A 62 -2.24 -3.11 -23.11
CA ASN A 62 -3.48 -3.90 -23.15
C ASN A 62 -3.38 -5.06 -22.14
N VAL A 63 -3.36 -4.73 -20.86
CA VAL A 63 -3.27 -5.72 -19.76
C VAL A 63 -4.62 -6.40 -19.54
N VAL A 64 -5.72 -5.70 -19.73
CA VAL A 64 -7.10 -6.23 -19.59
C VAL A 64 -7.29 -7.52 -20.37
N SER A 65 -6.72 -7.65 -21.57
CA SER A 65 -6.85 -8.85 -22.39
C SER A 65 -6.07 -10.06 -21.86
N GLY A 66 -5.11 -9.85 -20.95
CA GLY A 66 -4.27 -10.90 -20.36
C GLY A 66 -4.75 -11.37 -18.99
N GLU A 67 -5.64 -10.64 -18.32
CA GLU A 67 -6.14 -11.00 -17.00
C GLU A 67 -7.36 -11.94 -17.08
N TYR A 68 -7.38 -12.96 -16.22
CA TYR A 68 -8.51 -13.89 -16.11
C TYR A 68 -9.80 -13.14 -15.71
N GLY A 69 -10.79 -13.16 -16.60
CA GLY A 69 -12.07 -12.47 -16.40
C GLY A 69 -12.02 -10.96 -16.68
N GLY A 70 -10.91 -10.41 -17.19
CA GLY A 70 -10.77 -8.98 -17.51
C GLY A 70 -10.84 -8.05 -16.29
N ILE A 71 -10.57 -8.56 -15.09
CA ILE A 71 -10.58 -7.80 -13.83
C ILE A 71 -9.23 -7.91 -13.13
N THR A 72 -8.78 -6.81 -12.53
CA THR A 72 -7.56 -6.79 -11.72
C THR A 72 -7.76 -7.58 -10.42
N GLN A 73 -6.93 -8.60 -10.20
CA GLN A 73 -6.96 -9.46 -9.02
C GLN A 73 -5.75 -9.24 -8.10
N HIS A 74 -4.67 -8.66 -8.61
CA HIS A 74 -3.43 -8.36 -7.89
C HIS A 74 -3.23 -6.86 -7.77
N ILE A 75 -2.45 -6.43 -6.78
CA ILE A 75 -2.06 -5.02 -6.71
C ILE A 75 -0.91 -4.79 -7.70
N GLY A 76 -1.20 -4.10 -8.79
CA GLY A 76 -0.20 -3.66 -9.76
C GLY A 76 0.37 -2.30 -9.40
N ALA A 77 1.67 -2.07 -9.63
CA ALA A 77 2.27 -0.75 -9.50
C ALA A 77 3.21 -0.46 -10.69
N TYR A 78 3.08 0.72 -11.26
CA TYR A 78 3.86 1.10 -12.44
C TYR A 78 3.97 2.62 -12.58
N GLN A 79 4.92 3.06 -13.38
CA GLN A 79 5.13 4.48 -13.67
C GLN A 79 4.68 4.83 -15.07
N VAL A 80 4.03 5.98 -15.19
CA VAL A 80 3.59 6.57 -16.47
C VAL A 80 4.22 7.94 -16.61
N SER A 81 4.69 8.27 -17.83
CA SER A 81 5.11 9.62 -18.15
C SER A 81 3.88 10.49 -18.41
N ALA A 82 3.77 11.59 -17.68
CA ALA A 82 2.71 12.57 -17.93
C ALA A 82 3.16 13.62 -18.96
N ASN A 83 4.39 14.14 -18.79
CA ASN A 83 5.07 15.07 -19.69
C ASN A 83 6.53 14.65 -19.83
N LYS A 84 7.32 15.34 -20.67
CA LYS A 84 8.71 14.97 -21.01
C LYS A 84 9.63 14.70 -19.80
N ASN A 85 9.31 15.21 -18.59
CA ASN A 85 10.15 15.05 -17.39
C ASN A 85 9.36 14.74 -16.12
N GLN A 86 8.04 14.54 -16.19
CA GLN A 86 7.21 14.28 -15.01
C GLN A 86 6.63 12.88 -15.07
N LEU A 87 6.88 12.12 -14.00
CA LEU A 87 6.38 10.76 -13.83
C LEU A 87 5.25 10.75 -12.81
N ILE A 88 4.29 9.87 -13.01
CA ILE A 88 3.23 9.55 -12.05
C ILE A 88 3.32 8.05 -11.79
N THR A 89 3.32 7.65 -10.52
CA THR A 89 3.28 6.25 -10.13
C THR A 89 1.84 5.85 -9.83
N PHE A 90 1.30 4.93 -10.58
CA PHE A 90 -0.04 4.38 -10.36
C PHE A 90 0.02 3.07 -9.60
N ILE A 91 -0.92 2.90 -8.66
CA ILE A 91 -1.20 1.63 -7.99
C ILE A 91 -2.61 1.22 -8.39
N ASP A 92 -2.71 0.07 -9.03
CA ASP A 92 -3.98 -0.56 -9.37
C ASP A 92 -4.45 -1.44 -8.22
N THR A 93 -5.70 -1.26 -7.79
CA THR A 93 -6.29 -2.06 -6.72
C THR A 93 -7.55 -2.79 -7.19
N PRO A 94 -7.73 -4.06 -6.79
CA PRO A 94 -8.92 -4.81 -7.13
C PRO A 94 -10.20 -4.10 -6.68
N GLY A 95 -11.21 -4.05 -7.54
CA GLY A 95 -12.50 -3.41 -7.25
C GLY A 95 -13.44 -4.27 -6.40
N HIS A 96 -13.25 -5.59 -6.36
CA HIS A 96 -14.17 -6.53 -5.72
C HIS A 96 -14.22 -6.38 -4.18
N ALA A 97 -15.41 -6.58 -3.58
CA ALA A 97 -15.62 -6.39 -2.13
C ALA A 97 -14.67 -7.24 -1.26
N ALA A 98 -14.31 -8.44 -1.71
CA ALA A 98 -13.39 -9.33 -1.00
C ALA A 98 -12.00 -8.71 -0.71
N PHE A 99 -11.59 -7.67 -1.46
CA PHE A 99 -10.26 -7.08 -1.38
C PHE A 99 -10.22 -5.73 -0.62
N THR A 100 -11.08 -5.56 0.38
CA THR A 100 -11.16 -4.33 1.21
C THR A 100 -9.82 -3.98 1.86
N GLU A 101 -9.08 -4.96 2.39
CA GLU A 101 -7.77 -4.73 3.02
C GLU A 101 -6.71 -4.25 2.00
N MET A 102 -6.76 -4.73 0.76
CA MET A 102 -5.88 -4.26 -0.30
C MET A 102 -6.15 -2.79 -0.66
N ARG A 103 -7.43 -2.37 -0.70
CA ARG A 103 -7.82 -0.95 -0.91
C ARG A 103 -7.38 -0.07 0.26
N ALA A 104 -7.58 -0.53 1.50
CA ALA A 104 -7.13 0.19 2.69
C ALA A 104 -5.59 0.34 2.73
N ARG A 105 -4.87 -0.66 2.26
CA ARG A 105 -3.40 -0.62 2.11
C ARG A 105 -3.00 0.36 1.01
N GLY A 106 -3.63 0.28 -0.15
CA GLY A 106 -3.42 1.22 -1.25
C GLY A 106 -3.55 2.66 -0.78
N SER A 107 -4.64 3.02 -0.12
CA SER A 107 -4.88 4.39 0.36
C SER A 107 -3.87 4.90 1.40
N LYS A 108 -3.24 4.03 2.19
CA LYS A 108 -2.22 4.41 3.18
C LYS A 108 -0.85 4.69 2.58
N ILE A 109 -0.58 4.15 1.41
CA ILE A 109 0.73 4.26 0.76
C ILE A 109 0.77 5.41 -0.24
N THR A 110 -0.41 5.89 -0.67
CA THR A 110 -0.56 6.86 -1.76
C THR A 110 -0.73 8.28 -1.28
N ASP A 111 -0.40 9.21 -2.17
CA ASP A 111 -0.54 10.64 -1.98
C ASP A 111 -1.88 11.17 -2.48
N ILE A 112 -2.43 10.54 -3.53
CA ILE A 112 -3.68 10.96 -4.20
C ILE A 112 -4.49 9.70 -4.53
N VAL A 113 -5.81 9.77 -4.38
CA VAL A 113 -6.74 8.73 -4.82
C VAL A 113 -7.51 9.22 -6.02
N VAL A 114 -7.50 8.47 -7.13
CA VAL A 114 -8.38 8.69 -8.28
C VAL A 114 -9.57 7.76 -8.17
N LEU A 115 -10.74 8.32 -7.92
CA LEU A 115 -11.99 7.61 -7.81
C LEU A 115 -12.68 7.53 -9.17
N VAL A 116 -12.75 6.34 -9.75
CA VAL A 116 -13.37 6.11 -11.05
C VAL A 116 -14.85 5.77 -10.88
N VAL A 117 -15.69 6.55 -11.53
CA VAL A 117 -17.15 6.38 -11.56
C VAL A 117 -17.62 6.35 -13.00
N ALA A 118 -18.43 5.36 -13.36
CA ALA A 118 -18.99 5.28 -14.70
C ALA A 118 -20.18 6.24 -14.85
N ALA A 119 -20.21 6.96 -15.98
CA ALA A 119 -21.23 7.98 -16.25
C ALA A 119 -22.65 7.42 -16.41
N ASP A 120 -22.77 6.15 -16.76
CA ASP A 120 -24.02 5.39 -16.93
C ASP A 120 -24.58 4.82 -15.63
N ASP A 121 -23.70 4.42 -14.71
CA ASP A 121 -24.03 3.63 -13.52
C ASP A 121 -24.13 4.45 -12.22
N GLY A 122 -23.39 5.57 -12.11
CA GLY A 122 -23.37 6.41 -10.92
C GLY A 122 -22.61 5.80 -9.74
N ILE A 123 -23.01 6.17 -8.51
CA ILE A 123 -22.32 5.75 -7.28
C ILE A 123 -22.82 4.36 -6.85
N LYS A 124 -21.88 3.44 -6.64
CA LYS A 124 -22.13 2.07 -6.19
C LYS A 124 -21.57 1.84 -4.77
N PRO A 125 -21.96 0.77 -4.05
CA PRO A 125 -21.50 0.52 -2.69
C PRO A 125 -19.97 0.48 -2.55
N GLN A 126 -19.24 -0.11 -3.51
CA GLN A 126 -17.77 -0.16 -3.51
C GLN A 126 -17.14 1.23 -3.75
N THR A 127 -17.83 2.12 -4.47
CA THR A 127 -17.41 3.52 -4.61
C THR A 127 -17.49 4.24 -3.28
N VAL A 128 -18.56 4.02 -2.52
CA VAL A 128 -18.75 4.59 -1.17
C VAL A 128 -17.68 4.07 -0.21
N GLU A 129 -17.36 2.79 -0.29
CA GLU A 129 -16.30 2.18 0.50
C GLU A 129 -14.92 2.81 0.17
N ALA A 130 -14.61 3.00 -1.11
CA ALA A 130 -13.39 3.66 -1.57
C ALA A 130 -13.27 5.10 -1.02
N ILE A 131 -14.36 5.86 -1.03
CA ILE A 131 -14.41 7.20 -0.44
C ILE A 131 -14.08 7.15 1.07
N LYS A 132 -14.66 6.20 1.80
CA LYS A 132 -14.40 6.04 3.23
C LYS A 132 -12.93 5.72 3.50
N HIS A 133 -12.31 4.84 2.71
CA HIS A 133 -10.88 4.51 2.83
C HIS A 133 -9.98 5.71 2.56
N ALA A 134 -10.25 6.48 1.50
CA ALA A 134 -9.49 7.67 1.17
C ALA A 134 -9.62 8.75 2.26
N LYS A 135 -10.84 9.00 2.76
CA LYS A 135 -11.08 9.93 3.87
C LYS A 135 -10.41 9.48 5.17
N ALA A 136 -10.47 8.20 5.51
CA ALA A 136 -9.79 7.64 6.69
C ALA A 136 -8.26 7.80 6.61
N ALA A 137 -7.70 7.69 5.42
CA ALA A 137 -6.28 7.92 5.15
C ALA A 137 -5.92 9.42 5.03
N LYS A 138 -6.92 10.31 4.99
CA LYS A 138 -6.76 11.78 4.77
C LYS A 138 -6.05 12.11 3.47
N VAL A 139 -6.31 11.35 2.43
CA VAL A 139 -5.73 11.52 1.10
C VAL A 139 -6.70 12.29 0.22
N PRO A 140 -6.27 13.29 -0.56
CA PRO A 140 -7.12 14.01 -1.49
C PRO A 140 -7.65 13.07 -2.58
N ILE A 141 -8.90 13.34 -2.99
CA ILE A 141 -9.62 12.55 -3.97
C ILE A 141 -9.82 13.35 -5.25
N ILE A 142 -9.47 12.78 -6.39
CA ILE A 142 -9.84 13.26 -7.72
C ILE A 142 -10.90 12.32 -8.28
N VAL A 143 -12.01 12.85 -8.74
CA VAL A 143 -13.10 12.05 -9.32
C VAL A 143 -12.96 11.99 -10.84
N ALA A 144 -12.72 10.80 -11.37
CA ALA A 144 -12.69 10.54 -12.81
C ALA A 144 -14.04 9.92 -13.24
N ILE A 145 -14.87 10.68 -13.93
CA ILE A 145 -16.12 10.20 -14.51
C ILE A 145 -15.80 9.55 -15.85
N ASN A 146 -15.80 8.21 -15.86
CA ASN A 146 -15.47 7.43 -17.05
C ASN A 146 -16.69 7.12 -17.91
N LYS A 147 -16.46 6.62 -19.11
CA LYS A 147 -17.49 6.30 -20.11
C LYS A 147 -18.31 7.52 -20.57
N CYS A 148 -17.71 8.71 -20.60
CA CYS A 148 -18.37 9.94 -21.05
C CYS A 148 -18.76 9.94 -22.53
N ASP A 149 -18.34 8.93 -23.29
CA ASP A 149 -18.69 8.71 -24.69
C ASP A 149 -20.07 8.10 -24.89
N LEU A 150 -20.71 7.57 -23.83
CA LEU A 150 -22.05 7.00 -23.90
C LEU A 150 -23.12 8.09 -23.95
N PRO A 151 -24.24 7.87 -24.70
CA PRO A 151 -25.35 8.82 -24.81
C PRO A 151 -26.13 8.98 -23.50
N GLU A 152 -26.16 7.95 -22.66
CA GLU A 152 -26.94 7.91 -21.41
C GLU A 152 -26.20 8.51 -20.21
N LYS A 153 -25.16 9.30 -20.43
CA LYS A 153 -24.38 9.93 -19.36
C LYS A 153 -25.20 10.92 -18.55
N ASN A 154 -25.08 10.81 -17.23
CA ASN A 154 -25.75 11.72 -16.30
C ASN A 154 -24.78 12.32 -15.27
N ILE A 155 -23.91 13.22 -15.75
CA ILE A 155 -22.85 13.83 -14.96
C ILE A 155 -23.38 14.67 -13.80
N SER A 156 -24.45 15.43 -14.04
CA SER A 156 -25.07 16.28 -13.01
C SER A 156 -25.63 15.43 -11.84
N LYS A 157 -26.19 14.27 -12.14
CA LYS A 157 -26.66 13.33 -11.11
C LYS A 157 -25.50 12.84 -10.25
N ILE A 158 -24.38 12.43 -10.87
CA ILE A 158 -23.19 11.95 -10.16
C ILE A 158 -22.61 13.04 -9.27
N LYS A 159 -22.47 14.29 -9.78
CA LYS A 159 -21.99 15.42 -8.97
C LYS A 159 -22.89 15.65 -7.74
N ASN A 160 -24.21 15.61 -7.92
CA ASN A 160 -25.17 15.78 -6.82
C ASN A 160 -25.11 14.63 -5.79
N GLU A 161 -24.95 13.38 -6.24
CA GLU A 161 -24.78 12.24 -5.35
C GLU A 161 -23.45 12.31 -4.57
N MET A 162 -22.37 12.77 -5.21
CA MET A 162 -21.06 12.95 -4.56
C MET A 162 -21.08 14.00 -3.44
N MET A 163 -21.94 15.03 -3.54
CA MET A 163 -22.11 16.02 -2.48
C MET A 163 -22.58 15.39 -1.16
N GLN A 164 -23.36 14.30 -1.19
CA GLN A 164 -23.78 13.58 0.01
C GLN A 164 -22.60 12.96 0.77
N TYR A 165 -21.49 12.75 0.07
CA TYR A 165 -20.24 12.25 0.64
C TYR A 165 -19.19 13.35 0.86
N GLU A 166 -19.63 14.63 0.88
CA GLU A 166 -18.76 15.81 1.07
C GLU A 166 -17.65 15.93 -0.02
N LEU A 167 -17.91 15.41 -1.21
CA LEU A 167 -17.08 15.61 -2.39
C LEU A 167 -17.78 16.62 -3.29
N ILE A 168 -17.42 17.89 -3.10
CA ILE A 168 -18.04 19.01 -3.81
C ILE A 168 -17.12 19.40 -4.97
N ALA A 169 -17.69 19.46 -6.17
CA ALA A 169 -16.93 19.83 -7.36
C ALA A 169 -16.50 21.32 -7.33
N GLU A 170 -15.38 21.64 -7.95
CA GLU A 170 -14.92 23.02 -8.12
C GLU A 170 -15.98 23.92 -8.75
N ASP A 171 -16.73 23.44 -9.75
CA ASP A 171 -17.83 24.18 -10.39
C ASP A 171 -18.93 24.60 -9.39
N LEU A 172 -19.02 23.93 -8.24
CA LEU A 172 -19.97 24.17 -7.16
C LEU A 172 -19.29 24.78 -5.92
N SER A 173 -18.15 25.43 -6.11
CA SER A 173 -17.34 26.05 -5.05
C SER A 173 -16.77 25.06 -4.03
N GLY A 174 -16.50 23.83 -4.44
CA GLY A 174 -15.82 22.81 -3.63
C GLY A 174 -14.34 22.68 -3.96
N ASP A 175 -13.67 21.76 -3.27
CA ASP A 175 -12.22 21.53 -3.37
C ASP A 175 -11.88 20.24 -4.16
N THR A 176 -12.89 19.53 -4.68
CA THR A 176 -12.67 18.23 -5.34
C THR A 176 -12.61 18.42 -6.85
N LEU A 177 -11.52 17.93 -7.45
CA LEU A 177 -11.34 17.94 -8.92
C LEU A 177 -12.19 16.85 -9.58
N PHE A 178 -13.02 17.21 -10.55
CA PHE A 178 -13.80 16.30 -11.36
C PHE A 178 -13.32 16.35 -12.81
N VAL A 179 -13.04 15.17 -13.38
CA VAL A 179 -12.58 15.03 -14.77
C VAL A 179 -13.47 14.05 -15.50
N GLU A 180 -14.06 14.48 -16.61
CA GLU A 180 -14.81 13.61 -17.52
C GLU A 180 -13.84 12.94 -18.48
N VAL A 181 -13.77 11.60 -18.46
CA VAL A 181 -12.83 10.82 -19.28
C VAL A 181 -13.56 9.73 -20.08
N SER A 182 -12.94 9.30 -21.16
CA SER A 182 -13.29 8.04 -21.81
C SER A 182 -12.02 7.23 -22.03
N ALA A 183 -11.91 6.13 -21.29
CA ALA A 183 -10.81 5.19 -21.46
C ALA A 183 -10.82 4.57 -22.87
N LEU A 184 -12.01 4.21 -23.39
CA LEU A 184 -12.16 3.57 -24.70
C LEU A 184 -11.76 4.49 -25.86
N LYS A 185 -12.19 5.75 -25.82
CA LYS A 185 -11.90 6.76 -26.87
C LYS A 185 -10.67 7.61 -26.57
N LYS A 186 -9.97 7.35 -25.47
CA LYS A 186 -8.81 8.12 -25.00
C LYS A 186 -9.07 9.62 -24.90
N ILE A 187 -10.27 10.02 -24.44
CA ILE A 187 -10.67 11.42 -24.30
C ILE A 187 -10.27 11.94 -22.92
N ASN A 188 -9.69 13.13 -22.85
CA ASN A 188 -9.30 13.87 -21.63
C ASN A 188 -8.34 13.13 -20.67
N LEU A 189 -7.60 12.15 -21.16
CA LEU A 189 -6.60 11.43 -20.33
C LEU A 189 -5.47 12.36 -19.90
N ASP A 190 -5.02 13.25 -20.79
CA ASP A 190 -3.97 14.22 -20.48
C ASP A 190 -4.46 15.24 -19.43
N LYS A 191 -5.73 15.68 -19.51
CA LYS A 191 -6.33 16.53 -18.48
C LYS A 191 -6.36 15.86 -17.12
N LEU A 192 -6.60 14.53 -17.06
CA LEU A 192 -6.51 13.77 -15.81
C LEU A 192 -5.09 13.77 -15.25
N LYS A 193 -4.07 13.55 -16.11
CA LYS A 193 -2.66 13.61 -15.71
C LYS A 193 -2.27 14.99 -15.20
N GLU A 194 -2.70 16.05 -15.87
CA GLU A 194 -2.47 17.44 -15.46
C GLU A 194 -3.09 17.74 -14.09
N ASN A 195 -4.32 17.32 -13.84
CA ASN A 195 -4.99 17.53 -12.55
C ASN A 195 -4.28 16.75 -11.42
N ILE A 196 -3.76 15.55 -11.70
CA ILE A 196 -2.94 14.79 -10.73
C ILE A 196 -1.65 15.55 -10.41
N LEU A 197 -0.98 16.10 -11.41
CA LEU A 197 0.24 16.88 -11.22
C LEU A 197 -0.03 18.17 -10.44
N LEU A 198 -1.10 18.89 -10.78
CA LEU A 198 -1.53 20.09 -10.07
C LEU A 198 -1.76 19.79 -8.58
N GLN A 199 -2.49 18.71 -8.28
CA GLN A 199 -2.73 18.28 -6.91
C GLN A 199 -1.42 17.90 -6.20
N SER A 200 -0.48 17.28 -6.90
CA SER A 200 0.83 16.92 -6.33
C SER A 200 1.69 18.14 -6.00
N GLU A 201 1.59 19.22 -6.77
CA GLU A 201 2.27 20.49 -6.49
C GLU A 201 1.71 21.16 -5.23
N ILE A 202 0.39 21.14 -5.06
CA ILE A 202 -0.28 21.67 -3.85
C ILE A 202 0.18 20.89 -2.60
N LEU A 203 0.40 19.56 -2.72
CA LEU A 203 0.87 18.72 -1.62
C LEU A 203 2.36 18.87 -1.32
N ASP A 204 3.14 19.56 -2.15
CA ASP A 204 4.59 19.77 -2.04
C ASP A 204 5.37 18.47 -1.71
N LEU A 205 5.14 17.43 -2.53
CA LEU A 205 5.69 16.10 -2.31
C LEU A 205 7.21 16.09 -2.48
N LYS A 206 7.92 15.82 -1.38
CA LYS A 206 9.38 15.81 -1.32
C LYS A 206 9.92 14.49 -0.78
N ALA A 207 11.11 14.11 -1.25
CA ALA A 207 11.88 12.98 -0.72
C ALA A 207 13.37 13.25 -0.80
N SER A 208 14.14 12.60 0.05
CA SER A 208 15.61 12.56 -0.08
C SER A 208 15.99 11.53 -1.14
N TYR A 209 16.96 11.86 -1.96
CA TYR A 209 17.53 10.97 -2.98
C TYR A 209 18.90 10.39 -2.58
N THR A 210 19.42 10.80 -1.44
CA THR A 210 20.76 10.42 -0.96
C THR A 210 20.75 9.51 0.24
N ASP A 211 19.67 9.53 1.03
CA ASP A 211 19.52 8.73 2.25
C ASP A 211 19.35 7.24 1.95
N SER A 212 19.49 6.42 2.98
CA SER A 212 19.18 4.99 2.93
C SER A 212 17.72 4.77 2.58
N ALA A 213 17.44 3.82 1.68
CA ALA A 213 16.11 3.62 1.17
C ALA A 213 15.14 3.14 2.25
N ARG A 214 13.93 3.69 2.18
CA ARG A 214 12.73 3.22 2.87
C ARG A 214 11.64 2.97 1.84
N GLY A 215 10.86 1.94 2.07
CA GLY A 215 9.77 1.60 1.18
C GLY A 215 8.73 0.76 1.88
N VAL A 216 7.65 0.45 1.16
CA VAL A 216 6.56 -0.39 1.66
C VAL A 216 6.31 -1.51 0.68
N VAL A 217 6.12 -2.72 1.19
CA VAL A 217 5.74 -3.88 0.38
C VAL A 217 4.30 -3.72 -0.08
N ILE A 218 4.12 -3.69 -1.38
CA ILE A 218 2.80 -3.69 -2.01
C ILE A 218 2.26 -5.11 -2.00
N GLU A 219 3.04 -6.05 -2.54
CA GLU A 219 2.68 -7.45 -2.68
C GLU A 219 3.91 -8.35 -2.60
N SER A 220 3.70 -9.61 -2.21
CA SER A 220 4.77 -10.61 -2.12
C SER A 220 4.27 -11.95 -2.64
N LYS A 221 5.12 -12.61 -3.41
CA LYS A 221 4.88 -13.93 -4.01
C LYS A 221 6.11 -14.83 -3.89
N ILE A 222 5.89 -16.13 -3.99
CA ILE A 222 6.98 -17.11 -4.08
C ILE A 222 7.02 -17.64 -5.51
N ASP A 223 8.04 -17.24 -6.24
CA ASP A 223 8.28 -17.74 -7.61
C ASP A 223 9.09 -19.04 -7.56
N LYS A 224 8.70 -20.03 -8.39
CA LYS A 224 9.34 -21.35 -8.42
C LYS A 224 10.83 -21.31 -8.84
N GLY A 225 11.22 -20.29 -9.62
CA GLY A 225 12.61 -20.15 -10.11
C GLY A 225 13.41 -19.10 -9.38
N LYS A 226 12.77 -18.01 -8.94
CA LYS A 226 13.42 -16.84 -8.33
C LYS A 226 13.37 -16.85 -6.81
N GLY A 227 12.53 -17.71 -6.20
CA GLY A 227 12.28 -17.73 -4.75
C GLY A 227 11.32 -16.63 -4.30
N PRO A 228 11.46 -16.11 -3.04
CA PRO A 228 10.65 -15.00 -2.57
C PRO A 228 10.91 -13.73 -3.38
N VAL A 229 9.85 -13.17 -3.96
CA VAL A 229 9.84 -11.92 -4.73
C VAL A 229 8.83 -10.99 -4.11
N SER A 230 9.22 -9.74 -3.85
CA SER A 230 8.30 -8.74 -3.32
C SER A 230 8.33 -7.48 -4.17
N THR A 231 7.16 -6.96 -4.48
CA THR A 231 6.99 -5.66 -5.12
C THR A 231 6.97 -4.59 -4.04
N ILE A 232 7.90 -3.66 -4.11
CA ILE A 232 8.10 -2.61 -3.12
C ILE A 232 7.99 -1.25 -3.79
N LEU A 233 7.29 -0.34 -3.12
CA LEU A 233 7.28 1.06 -3.45
C LEU A 233 8.30 1.79 -2.58
N ILE A 234 9.26 2.45 -3.20
CA ILE A 234 10.24 3.26 -2.47
C ILE A 234 9.59 4.58 -2.08
N SER A 235 9.54 4.89 -0.79
CA SER A 235 8.99 6.14 -0.28
C SER A 235 10.04 7.24 -0.14
N ASN A 236 11.25 6.87 0.26
CA ASN A 236 12.35 7.79 0.50
C ASN A 236 13.71 7.11 0.29
N GLY A 237 14.73 7.89 -0.02
CA GLY A 237 16.08 7.40 -0.19
C GLY A 237 16.32 6.66 -1.50
N LYS A 238 17.50 6.10 -1.65
CA LYS A 238 17.95 5.38 -2.83
C LYS A 238 18.29 3.94 -2.48
N LEU A 239 17.66 2.99 -3.16
CA LEU A 239 17.90 1.56 -3.00
C LEU A 239 18.92 1.10 -4.06
N LYS A 240 19.94 0.37 -3.64
CA LYS A 240 20.99 -0.14 -4.52
C LYS A 240 21.04 -1.66 -4.49
N ARG A 241 21.50 -2.24 -5.59
CA ARG A 241 21.83 -3.66 -5.65
C ARG A 241 22.98 -3.96 -4.68
N GLY A 242 22.81 -4.98 -3.85
CA GLY A 242 23.79 -5.39 -2.84
C GLY A 242 23.50 -4.88 -1.43
N ASP A 243 22.57 -3.94 -1.26
CA ASP A 243 22.17 -3.43 0.05
C ASP A 243 21.55 -4.53 0.91
N TYR A 244 21.84 -4.48 2.21
CA TYR A 244 21.14 -5.28 3.20
C TYR A 244 19.89 -4.54 3.66
N PHE A 245 18.83 -5.28 3.89
CA PHE A 245 17.56 -4.68 4.29
C PHE A 245 16.78 -5.59 5.24
N ILE A 246 15.95 -4.95 6.02
CA ILE A 246 14.89 -5.59 6.81
C ILE A 246 13.53 -5.24 6.21
N CYS A 247 12.66 -6.20 6.17
CA CYS A 247 11.29 -6.05 5.71
C CYS A 247 10.32 -6.79 6.63
N GLY A 248 9.61 -6.03 7.48
CA GLY A 248 8.78 -6.65 8.52
C GLY A 248 9.58 -7.51 9.49
N ASP A 249 9.31 -8.81 9.50
CA ASP A 249 9.98 -9.85 10.29
C ASP A 249 11.03 -10.65 9.49
N THR A 250 11.26 -10.28 8.24
CA THR A 250 12.25 -10.90 7.35
C THR A 250 13.37 -9.94 7.01
N TRP A 251 14.50 -10.48 6.61
CA TRP A 251 15.66 -9.71 6.16
C TRP A 251 16.22 -10.32 4.88
N GLY A 252 17.12 -9.62 4.22
CA GLY A 252 17.77 -10.14 3.04
C GLY A 252 18.83 -9.22 2.49
N LYS A 253 19.44 -9.65 1.38
CA LYS A 253 20.37 -8.87 0.57
C LYS A 253 19.82 -8.74 -0.84
N ILE A 254 19.77 -7.55 -1.38
CA ILE A 254 19.26 -7.29 -2.73
C ILE A 254 20.17 -7.96 -3.76
N ARG A 255 19.69 -9.03 -4.37
CA ARG A 255 20.40 -9.75 -5.46
C ARG A 255 20.12 -9.12 -6.81
N ALA A 256 18.88 -8.78 -7.07
CA ALA A 256 18.43 -8.10 -8.28
C ALA A 256 17.20 -7.26 -7.99
N MET A 257 17.03 -6.20 -8.76
CA MET A 257 15.86 -5.35 -8.80
C MET A 257 15.33 -5.32 -10.23
N ILE A 258 14.03 -5.43 -10.38
CA ILE A 258 13.35 -5.43 -11.67
C ILE A 258 12.32 -4.30 -11.64
N ASN A 259 12.31 -3.44 -12.65
CA ASN A 259 11.32 -2.38 -12.76
C ASN A 259 9.97 -2.93 -13.31
N HIS A 260 8.96 -2.07 -13.37
CA HIS A 260 7.64 -2.42 -13.89
C HIS A 260 7.62 -2.82 -15.38
N GLU A 261 8.69 -2.56 -16.14
CA GLU A 261 8.87 -3.00 -17.53
C GLU A 261 9.56 -4.37 -17.64
N GLY A 262 9.92 -5.01 -16.52
CA GLY A 262 10.66 -6.27 -16.52
C GLY A 262 12.18 -6.14 -16.74
N LYS A 263 12.73 -4.91 -16.76
CA LYS A 263 14.17 -4.67 -16.92
C LYS A 263 14.89 -4.72 -15.58
N ILE A 264 16.08 -5.32 -15.57
CA ILE A 264 16.95 -5.32 -14.39
C ILE A 264 17.56 -3.93 -14.22
N ILE A 265 17.46 -3.37 -13.01
CA ILE A 265 18.02 -2.07 -12.63
C ILE A 265 19.00 -2.23 -11.48
N ASN A 266 19.97 -1.31 -11.38
CA ASN A 266 20.97 -1.31 -10.31
C ASN A 266 20.58 -0.39 -9.14
N GLU A 267 19.72 0.58 -9.40
CA GLU A 267 19.30 1.60 -8.43
C GLU A 267 17.81 1.88 -8.59
N ALA A 268 17.13 2.10 -7.45
CA ALA A 268 15.73 2.51 -7.43
C ALA A 268 15.58 3.82 -6.64
N LEU A 269 14.78 4.74 -7.16
CA LEU A 269 14.56 6.09 -6.66
C LEU A 269 13.21 6.20 -5.93
N PRO A 270 12.96 7.28 -5.17
CA PRO A 270 11.68 7.52 -4.53
C PRO A 270 10.50 7.47 -5.52
N SER A 271 9.36 6.99 -5.05
CA SER A 271 8.13 6.73 -5.80
C SER A 271 8.25 5.69 -6.92
N MET A 272 9.36 4.97 -7.02
CA MET A 272 9.55 3.92 -8.02
C MET A 272 9.07 2.57 -7.48
N PRO A 273 8.16 1.87 -8.17
CA PRO A 273 7.81 0.49 -7.84
C PRO A 273 8.88 -0.45 -8.40
N VAL A 274 9.37 -1.36 -7.58
CA VAL A 274 10.39 -2.34 -7.96
C VAL A 274 10.09 -3.71 -7.39
N GLU A 275 10.30 -4.74 -8.20
CA GLU A 275 10.36 -6.12 -7.71
C GLU A 275 11.76 -6.40 -7.20
N ILE A 276 11.89 -6.82 -5.95
CA ILE A 276 13.18 -7.21 -5.37
C ILE A 276 13.29 -8.70 -5.18
N LEU A 277 14.52 -9.20 -5.43
CA LEU A 277 14.92 -10.57 -5.20
C LEU A 277 16.05 -10.60 -4.16
N GLY A 278 16.03 -11.62 -3.29
CA GLY A 278 17.08 -11.83 -2.29
C GLY A 278 16.60 -11.80 -0.86
N MET A 279 15.29 -11.85 -0.63
CA MET A 279 14.69 -12.07 0.69
C MET A 279 14.87 -13.52 1.13
N ASN A 280 15.01 -13.74 2.43
CA ASN A 280 15.09 -15.09 2.98
C ASN A 280 13.71 -15.78 3.04
N ASN A 281 12.67 -15.01 3.34
CA ASN A 281 11.27 -15.45 3.38
C ASN A 281 10.38 -14.43 2.69
N SER A 282 9.14 -14.79 2.39
CA SER A 282 8.13 -13.87 1.90
C SER A 282 7.78 -12.85 2.99
N ALA A 283 7.85 -11.56 2.67
CA ALA A 283 7.41 -10.50 3.56
C ALA A 283 5.89 -10.35 3.50
N TYR A 284 5.26 -9.94 4.60
CA TYR A 284 3.83 -9.62 4.54
C TYR A 284 3.59 -8.30 3.82
N ALA A 285 2.49 -8.25 3.10
CA ALA A 285 2.11 -7.05 2.36
C ALA A 285 1.79 -5.89 3.32
N GLY A 286 2.27 -4.69 3.00
CA GLY A 286 2.24 -3.53 3.91
C GLY A 286 3.42 -3.45 4.88
N ALA A 287 4.35 -4.42 4.85
CA ALA A 287 5.57 -4.36 5.65
C ALA A 287 6.46 -3.19 5.20
N GLU A 288 7.06 -2.50 6.16
CA GLU A 288 8.03 -1.46 5.88
C GLU A 288 9.39 -2.09 5.57
N LEU A 289 10.00 -1.67 4.45
CA LEU A 289 11.38 -1.96 4.09
C LEU A 289 12.27 -0.83 4.60
N VAL A 290 13.36 -1.19 5.27
CA VAL A 290 14.41 -0.27 5.71
C VAL A 290 15.76 -0.87 5.35
N VAL A 291 16.60 -0.10 4.68
CA VAL A 291 17.99 -0.49 4.38
C VAL A 291 18.85 -0.35 5.64
N THR A 292 19.71 -1.34 5.89
CA THR A 292 20.68 -1.37 6.99
C THR A 292 22.10 -1.37 6.45
N GLU A 293 23.05 -0.91 7.27
CA GLU A 293 24.45 -0.87 6.88
C GLU A 293 25.10 -2.26 6.83
N ASN A 294 24.72 -3.13 7.77
CA ASN A 294 25.33 -4.45 7.95
C ASN A 294 24.30 -5.57 7.95
N GLU A 295 24.76 -6.78 7.65
CA GLU A 295 23.94 -8.00 7.68
C GLU A 295 23.47 -8.35 9.09
N ASP A 296 24.35 -8.20 10.09
CA ASP A 296 24.06 -8.54 11.48
C ASP A 296 22.99 -7.62 12.07
N ASP A 297 22.99 -6.35 11.72
CA ASP A 297 21.95 -5.40 12.11
C ASP A 297 20.60 -5.80 11.53
N ALA A 298 20.58 -6.21 10.25
CA ALA A 298 19.36 -6.69 9.60
C ALA A 298 18.79 -7.95 10.29
N LYS A 299 19.66 -8.91 10.64
CA LYS A 299 19.26 -10.15 11.33
C LYS A 299 18.69 -9.86 12.73
N ASN A 300 19.45 -9.11 13.53
CA ASN A 300 19.06 -8.78 14.91
C ASN A 300 17.74 -8.03 14.96
N MET A 301 17.53 -7.05 14.07
CA MET A 301 16.28 -6.31 13.97
C MET A 301 15.11 -7.19 13.51
N ALA A 302 15.32 -8.12 12.58
CA ALA A 302 14.30 -9.04 12.11
C ALA A 302 13.87 -10.01 13.23
N GLU A 303 14.82 -10.58 13.98
CA GLU A 303 14.54 -11.44 15.11
C GLU A 303 13.79 -10.72 16.22
N PHE A 304 14.18 -9.50 16.54
CA PHE A 304 13.49 -8.68 17.54
C PHE A 304 12.03 -8.39 17.13
N LYS A 305 11.79 -8.00 15.87
CA LYS A 305 10.43 -7.80 15.36
C LYS A 305 9.60 -9.08 15.40
N LYS A 306 10.20 -10.23 15.04
CA LYS A 306 9.55 -11.54 15.06
C LYS A 306 9.13 -11.95 16.49
N ILE A 307 9.98 -11.73 17.48
CA ILE A 307 9.67 -12.01 18.88
C ILE A 307 8.51 -11.14 19.37
N ASN A 308 8.51 -9.85 19.05
CA ASN A 308 7.45 -8.93 19.45
C ASN A 308 6.11 -9.28 18.79
N THR A 309 6.10 -9.62 17.51
CA THR A 309 4.89 -10.05 16.79
C THR A 309 4.31 -11.34 17.41
N ASN A 310 5.16 -12.29 17.79
CA ASN A 310 4.73 -13.52 18.44
C ASN A 310 4.22 -13.28 19.86
N LYS A 311 4.81 -12.37 20.63
CA LYS A 311 4.31 -11.97 21.95
C LYS A 311 2.92 -11.36 21.85
N ASN A 312 2.70 -10.44 20.92
CA ASN A 312 1.39 -9.82 20.70
C ASN A 312 0.32 -10.85 20.29
N LYS A 313 0.64 -11.78 19.38
CA LYS A 313 -0.28 -12.87 19.02
C LYS A 313 -0.66 -13.75 20.21
N LYS A 314 0.27 -14.05 21.12
CA LYS A 314 0.01 -14.85 22.31
C LYS A 314 -0.86 -14.12 23.35
N VAL A 315 -0.72 -12.79 23.47
CA VAL A 315 -1.53 -11.99 24.41
C VAL A 315 -3.01 -11.97 23.98
N TYR A 316 -3.29 -11.91 22.68
CA TYR A 316 -4.68 -11.97 22.18
C TYR A 316 -5.29 -13.38 22.21
N SER A 317 -4.49 -14.44 22.32
CA SER A 317 -4.98 -15.82 22.42
C SER A 317 -5.22 -16.30 23.85
N THR A 318 -4.80 -15.54 24.86
CA THR A 318 -5.03 -15.84 26.26
C THR A 318 -6.23 -15.06 26.79
N ASP A 319 -7.40 -15.25 26.18
CA ASP A 319 -8.66 -14.90 26.82
C ASP A 319 -8.83 -15.80 28.03
N GLN A 320 -8.70 -15.22 29.22
CA GLN A 320 -8.88 -15.91 30.51
C GLN A 320 -10.29 -16.52 30.67
N THR A 321 -11.21 -16.18 29.80
CA THR A 321 -12.56 -16.79 29.74
C THR A 321 -12.57 -18.24 29.23
N LYS A 322 -11.54 -18.69 28.48
CA LYS A 322 -11.47 -20.08 27.98
C LYS A 322 -11.05 -21.11 29.02
N LEU A 323 -10.60 -20.69 30.20
CA LEU A 323 -10.22 -21.61 31.26
C LEU A 323 -11.41 -22.24 32.02
N PHE A 324 -12.63 -21.73 31.81
CA PHE A 324 -13.85 -22.16 32.51
C PHE A 324 -14.98 -22.63 31.58
N GLU A 325 -14.83 -22.61 30.27
CA GLU A 325 -15.79 -23.23 29.37
C GLU A 325 -15.45 -24.72 29.21
N ASN A 326 -16.32 -25.56 29.75
CA ASN A 326 -16.34 -26.98 29.49
C ASN A 326 -16.27 -27.22 27.98
N THR A 327 -15.30 -28.02 27.57
CA THR A 327 -15.11 -28.57 26.23
C THR A 327 -16.38 -29.29 25.77
N LYS A 328 -17.30 -28.54 25.19
CA LYS A 328 -18.19 -29.12 24.20
C LYS A 328 -17.36 -29.24 22.94
N ASP A 329 -17.23 -30.45 22.43
CA ASP A 329 -16.59 -30.75 21.16
C ASP A 329 -17.13 -29.77 20.11
N LYS A 330 -16.34 -28.75 19.80
CA LYS A 330 -16.61 -27.90 18.65
C LYS A 330 -16.02 -28.65 17.46
N ASP A 331 -16.86 -29.05 16.53
CA ASP A 331 -16.38 -29.58 15.25
C ASP A 331 -15.48 -28.54 14.58
N GLU A 332 -14.17 -28.74 14.65
CA GLU A 332 -13.20 -27.85 14.02
C GLU A 332 -12.95 -28.30 12.58
N LEU A 333 -13.25 -27.42 11.60
CA LEU A 333 -12.94 -27.65 10.21
C LEU A 333 -11.57 -27.06 9.90
N ASN A 334 -10.57 -27.91 9.71
CA ASN A 334 -9.23 -27.48 9.31
C ASN A 334 -9.16 -27.23 7.80
N ILE A 335 -8.98 -25.99 7.38
CA ILE A 335 -8.91 -25.57 5.98
C ILE A 335 -7.48 -25.14 5.65
N ILE A 336 -6.93 -25.65 4.54
CA ILE A 336 -5.64 -25.22 3.99
C ILE A 336 -5.91 -24.33 2.79
N ILE A 337 -5.53 -23.05 2.90
CA ILE A 337 -5.63 -22.07 1.81
C ILE A 337 -4.28 -21.97 1.12
N LYS A 338 -4.24 -22.10 -0.21
CA LYS A 338 -3.06 -21.87 -1.05
C LYS A 338 -3.40 -20.80 -2.07
N SER A 339 -2.58 -19.77 -2.16
CA SER A 339 -2.70 -18.68 -3.13
C SER A 339 -1.37 -18.42 -3.81
N ASP A 340 -1.38 -17.79 -4.95
CA ASP A 340 -0.21 -17.37 -5.72
C ASP A 340 0.50 -16.17 -5.09
N VAL A 341 -0.28 -15.24 -4.52
CA VAL A 341 0.21 -14.05 -3.82
C VAL A 341 -0.36 -13.96 -2.40
N GLN A 342 0.35 -13.28 -1.52
CA GLN A 342 -0.03 -13.18 -0.13
C GLN A 342 -1.33 -12.40 0.08
N GLY A 343 -1.56 -11.34 -0.70
CA GLY A 343 -2.77 -10.54 -0.62
C GLY A 343 -4.05 -11.34 -0.88
N SER A 344 -4.02 -12.27 -1.83
CA SER A 344 -5.17 -13.16 -2.09
C SER A 344 -5.46 -14.10 -0.91
N SER A 345 -4.43 -14.57 -0.19
CA SER A 345 -4.63 -15.40 1.01
C SER A 345 -5.21 -14.63 2.19
N GLU A 346 -4.87 -13.34 2.31
CA GLU A 346 -5.44 -12.45 3.33
C GLU A 346 -6.92 -12.16 3.07
N ALA A 347 -7.30 -12.00 1.81
CA ALA A 347 -8.70 -11.76 1.42
C ALA A 347 -9.63 -12.97 1.67
N LEU A 348 -9.06 -14.19 1.77
CA LEU A 348 -9.80 -15.43 2.01
C LEU A 348 -9.89 -15.82 3.50
N LYS A 349 -9.15 -15.16 4.37
CA LYS A 349 -9.20 -15.32 5.83
C LYS A 349 -10.33 -14.53 6.46
#